data_890cacb290f6df1caa6fa694a110844e
#
_entry.id   890cacb290f6df1caa6fa694a110844e
#
_cell.length_a   1.000
_cell.length_b   1.000
_cell.length_c   1.000
_cell.angle_alpha   90.00
_cell.angle_beta   90.00
_cell.angle_gamma   90.00
#
_symmetry.space_group_name_H-M   'P 1'
#
loop_
_entity.id
_entity.type
_entity.pdbx_description
1 polymer ?
#
loop_
_entity_poly.entity_id
_entity_poly.type
_entity_poly.pdbx_seq_one_letter_code
_entity_poly.pdbx_strand_id
1 'polypeptide(L)'
;MKDFIAEIKRINTDGVIFEFSKASIDMFQRQQYQKTYDVLSTGFGIQKKASVPLLAWDIQDIAYLAVLHSNDYRRGKNLPQLGYLINLYRGYANANSIAEELRKSNIDRIFRAILGMSAEQFQYENISWIFEKFNRDYYILLAADDFEHRSLLDAESAVKETLGLSADEYIRVLLIVFGLSKLNPIPLGWYERPEAANLLQIISKENAERIISYYSCTYEEVRTSSLGKQLLYTKPFIKTQKEQLYISCNMYLVAMLLGNGLYWLTRDYYSSQKQVFPNAFGLLFEDYIKDLGSKYCEEDQWGIIPQGKKKGADFFFDISSIRIIVEAKSALLQLGARQQVPDLNAVDTFFLRHIKKSYEQLNNSLAEMDPGSNRTIVKVTLLYDDFSNTTIIEQSISDIYANDPYCYIMTIRELEILLYSHKNNKEKCDEICDRIVNNIKGVEERASIGSILIKMGLTYNPHLEGDMDFFTIITEQLYEKLK
;
A
#
# COMPACT_ATOMS: atom_id res chain seq x y z
N MET A 1 5.81 -35.79 8.31
CA MET A 1 5.90 -34.68 7.34
C MET A 1 7.19 -33.92 7.65
N LYS A 2 8.04 -33.60 6.67
CA LYS A 2 9.23 -32.76 6.94
C LYS A 2 8.72 -31.35 7.26
N ASP A 3 9.19 -30.80 8.36
CA ASP A 3 8.79 -29.49 8.84
C ASP A 3 9.62 -28.41 8.12
N PHE A 4 8.97 -27.35 7.63
CA PHE A 4 9.62 -26.21 6.98
C PHE A 4 10.68 -25.57 7.89
N ILE A 5 10.34 -25.34 9.15
CA ILE A 5 11.24 -24.74 10.13
C ILE A 5 12.48 -25.65 10.39
N ALA A 6 12.27 -26.96 10.48
CA ALA A 6 13.38 -27.91 10.65
C ALA A 6 14.33 -27.91 9.44
N GLU A 7 13.81 -27.70 8.22
CA GLU A 7 14.66 -27.59 7.03
C GLU A 7 15.40 -26.26 6.98
N ILE A 8 14.73 -25.12 7.24
CA ILE A 8 15.34 -23.79 7.30
C ILE A 8 16.53 -23.75 8.28
N LYS A 9 16.41 -24.37 9.46
CA LYS A 9 17.50 -24.46 10.45
C LYS A 9 18.76 -25.17 9.93
N ARG A 10 18.68 -25.90 8.82
CA ARG A 10 19.80 -26.66 8.25
C ARG A 10 20.46 -25.98 7.07
N ILE A 11 19.84 -24.94 6.51
CA ILE A 11 20.26 -24.28 5.27
C ILE A 11 20.99 -22.98 5.60
N ASN A 12 21.83 -22.51 4.69
CA ASN A 12 22.43 -21.17 4.78
C ASN A 12 21.34 -20.11 4.61
N THR A 13 21.12 -19.29 5.62
CA THR A 13 20.10 -18.24 5.65
C THR A 13 20.32 -17.20 4.57
N ASP A 14 21.57 -16.70 4.38
CA ASP A 14 21.88 -15.72 3.33
C ASP A 14 21.51 -16.27 1.95
N GLY A 15 21.78 -17.56 1.69
CA GLY A 15 21.42 -18.23 0.44
C GLY A 15 19.90 -18.32 0.23
N VAL A 16 19.13 -18.59 1.29
CA VAL A 16 17.65 -18.58 1.21
C VAL A 16 17.15 -17.20 0.83
N ILE A 17 17.54 -16.17 1.58
CA ILE A 17 17.10 -14.80 1.34
C ILE A 17 17.48 -14.37 -0.08
N PHE A 18 18.70 -14.64 -0.52
CA PHE A 18 19.20 -14.26 -1.83
C PHE A 18 18.42 -14.90 -2.98
N GLU A 19 18.15 -16.22 -2.94
CA GLU A 19 17.43 -16.89 -4.03
C GLU A 19 15.95 -16.49 -4.09
N PHE A 20 15.30 -16.28 -2.95
CA PHE A 20 13.93 -15.76 -2.92
C PHE A 20 13.87 -14.30 -3.34
N SER A 21 14.87 -13.50 -3.01
CA SER A 21 15.01 -12.13 -3.51
C SER A 21 15.13 -12.09 -5.02
N LYS A 22 15.98 -12.91 -5.63
CA LYS A 22 16.06 -13.05 -7.10
C LYS A 22 14.72 -13.42 -7.73
N ALA A 23 13.98 -14.33 -7.09
CA ALA A 23 12.65 -14.70 -7.55
C ALA A 23 11.70 -13.48 -7.54
N SER A 24 11.74 -12.64 -6.49
CA SER A 24 10.92 -11.44 -6.43
C SER A 24 11.28 -10.41 -7.51
N ILE A 25 12.58 -10.24 -7.81
CA ILE A 25 13.05 -9.35 -8.87
C ILE A 25 12.57 -9.80 -10.23
N ASP A 26 12.71 -11.11 -10.55
CA ASP A 26 12.22 -11.65 -11.82
C ASP A 26 10.70 -11.47 -11.97
N MET A 27 9.94 -11.74 -10.91
CA MET A 27 8.49 -11.52 -10.88
C MET A 27 8.14 -10.04 -11.06
N PHE A 28 8.81 -9.14 -10.35
CA PHE A 28 8.58 -7.70 -10.44
C PHE A 28 8.88 -7.16 -11.84
N GLN A 29 10.00 -7.56 -12.46
CA GLN A 29 10.38 -7.15 -13.81
C GLN A 29 9.40 -7.63 -14.87
N ARG A 30 8.74 -8.78 -14.65
CA ARG A 30 7.71 -9.33 -15.53
C ARG A 30 6.30 -8.86 -15.20
N GLN A 31 6.14 -8.01 -14.19
CA GLN A 31 4.84 -7.57 -13.68
C GLN A 31 3.94 -8.76 -13.29
N GLN A 32 4.51 -9.77 -12.64
CA GLN A 32 3.83 -10.98 -12.21
C GLN A 32 3.93 -11.12 -10.70
N TYR A 33 2.83 -11.30 -10.01
CA TYR A 33 2.81 -11.56 -8.56
C TYR A 33 2.94 -13.05 -8.21
N GLN A 34 3.06 -13.93 -9.21
CA GLN A 34 3.14 -15.38 -9.05
C GLN A 34 4.17 -15.98 -10.01
N LYS A 35 4.93 -16.97 -9.51
CA LYS A 35 5.84 -17.80 -10.31
C LYS A 35 5.73 -19.26 -9.89
N THR A 36 5.68 -20.18 -10.86
CA THR A 36 5.53 -21.62 -10.60
C THR A 36 6.88 -22.32 -10.64
N TYR A 37 7.11 -23.22 -9.68
CA TYR A 37 8.32 -24.02 -9.54
C TYR A 37 8.00 -25.50 -9.58
N ASP A 38 8.87 -26.28 -10.25
CA ASP A 38 8.77 -27.74 -10.26
C ASP A 38 9.15 -28.34 -8.91
N VAL A 39 8.38 -29.33 -8.49
CA VAL A 39 8.65 -30.15 -7.30
C VAL A 39 8.82 -31.59 -7.77
N LEU A 40 10.00 -32.13 -7.54
CA LEU A 40 10.24 -33.56 -7.75
C LEU A 40 9.86 -34.32 -6.46
N SER A 41 8.76 -35.03 -6.45
CA SER A 41 8.40 -35.93 -5.37
C SER A 41 8.78 -37.36 -5.74
N THR A 42 9.65 -37.98 -4.97
CA THR A 42 9.98 -39.40 -5.06
C THR A 42 9.08 -40.18 -4.08
N GLY A 43 8.04 -40.82 -4.59
CA GLY A 43 7.21 -41.76 -3.83
C GLY A 43 7.10 -43.08 -4.59
N PHE A 44 7.38 -44.23 -3.94
CA PHE A 44 7.27 -45.58 -4.48
C PHE A 44 8.03 -45.83 -5.81
N GLY A 45 9.21 -45.22 -5.99
CA GLY A 45 10.04 -45.42 -7.19
C GLY A 45 9.54 -44.67 -8.44
N ILE A 46 8.46 -43.92 -8.36
CA ILE A 46 7.92 -43.11 -9.46
C ILE A 46 8.22 -41.65 -9.17
N GLN A 47 8.97 -40.99 -10.04
CA GLN A 47 9.11 -39.54 -10.00
C GLN A 47 7.82 -38.88 -10.53
N LYS A 48 7.03 -38.32 -9.63
CA LYS A 48 5.90 -37.45 -10.00
C LYS A 48 6.41 -36.01 -10.05
N LYS A 49 6.33 -35.40 -11.22
CA LYS A 49 6.54 -33.96 -11.40
C LYS A 49 5.25 -33.27 -10.99
N ALA A 50 5.33 -32.48 -9.91
CA ALA A 50 4.29 -31.58 -9.49
C ALA A 50 4.81 -30.14 -9.61
N SER A 51 3.95 -29.16 -9.65
CA SER A 51 4.31 -27.74 -9.63
C SER A 51 3.68 -27.03 -8.45
N VAL A 52 4.39 -26.08 -7.86
CA VAL A 52 3.93 -25.27 -6.74
C VAL A 52 4.11 -23.78 -7.03
N PRO A 53 3.08 -22.95 -6.80
CA PRO A 53 3.21 -21.51 -6.98
C PRO A 53 3.95 -20.89 -5.80
N LEU A 54 4.86 -19.95 -6.10
CA LEU A 54 5.39 -18.96 -5.19
C LEU A 54 4.65 -17.66 -5.46
N LEU A 55 4.07 -17.07 -4.43
CA LEU A 55 3.39 -15.79 -4.50
C LEU A 55 4.33 -14.69 -3.97
N ALA A 56 4.20 -13.49 -4.52
CA ALA A 56 5.10 -12.38 -4.18
C ALA A 56 5.08 -12.06 -2.67
N TRP A 57 3.93 -12.15 -2.03
CA TRP A 57 3.77 -11.95 -0.57
C TRP A 57 4.24 -13.10 0.30
N ASP A 58 4.56 -14.27 -0.26
CA ASP A 58 5.18 -15.36 0.53
C ASP A 58 6.67 -15.09 0.78
N ILE A 59 7.30 -14.30 -0.08
CA ILE A 59 8.75 -14.15 -0.10
C ILE A 59 9.27 -13.48 1.16
N GLN A 60 8.63 -12.41 1.63
CA GLN A 60 9.04 -11.77 2.89
C GLN A 60 8.76 -12.66 4.10
N ASP A 61 7.71 -13.48 4.08
CA ASP A 61 7.43 -14.43 5.15
C ASP A 61 8.52 -15.50 5.23
N ILE A 62 8.94 -16.02 4.08
CA ILE A 62 10.05 -16.98 3.98
C ILE A 62 11.36 -16.33 4.45
N ALA A 63 11.65 -15.10 4.02
CA ALA A 63 12.82 -14.36 4.45
C ALA A 63 12.81 -14.11 5.97
N TYR A 64 11.68 -13.65 6.52
CA TYR A 64 11.49 -13.46 7.96
C TYR A 64 11.73 -14.75 8.75
N LEU A 65 11.08 -15.84 8.35
CA LEU A 65 11.23 -17.14 9.02
C LEU A 65 12.66 -17.70 8.89
N ALA A 66 13.32 -17.47 7.75
CA ALA A 66 14.70 -17.86 7.55
C ALA A 66 15.63 -17.13 8.54
N VAL A 67 15.46 -15.83 8.74
CA VAL A 67 16.24 -15.05 9.71
C VAL A 67 15.90 -15.45 11.15
N LEU A 68 14.61 -15.58 11.47
CA LEU A 68 14.14 -15.93 12.82
C LEU A 68 14.70 -17.27 13.30
N HIS A 69 14.77 -18.25 12.39
CA HIS A 69 15.22 -19.61 12.69
C HIS A 69 16.62 -19.93 12.17
N SER A 70 17.37 -18.90 11.76
CA SER A 70 18.72 -19.05 11.23
C SER A 70 19.66 -19.79 12.18
N ASN A 71 20.60 -20.52 11.58
CA ASN A 71 21.72 -21.13 12.28
C ASN A 71 23.04 -20.41 11.95
N ASP A 72 23.08 -19.12 12.05
CA ASP A 72 24.16 -18.20 11.63
C ASP A 72 25.59 -18.69 11.89
N TYR A 73 25.78 -19.58 12.84
CA TYR A 73 27.07 -20.05 13.33
C TYR A 73 27.52 -21.38 12.75
N ARG A 74 26.69 -22.05 11.93
CA ARG A 74 26.99 -23.36 11.37
C ARG A 74 27.08 -23.29 9.84
N ARG A 75 28.02 -24.07 9.26
CA ARG A 75 28.03 -24.30 7.82
C ARG A 75 26.69 -24.95 7.43
N GLY A 76 25.81 -24.20 6.85
CA GLY A 76 24.54 -24.69 6.35
C GLY A 76 24.76 -25.69 5.20
N LYS A 77 23.80 -26.58 5.02
CA LYS A 77 23.68 -27.36 3.79
C LYS A 77 23.46 -26.46 2.60
N ASN A 78 23.84 -26.94 1.42
CA ASN A 78 23.45 -26.28 0.17
C ASN A 78 21.95 -26.13 0.10
N LEU A 79 21.53 -25.03 -0.52
CA LEU A 79 20.11 -24.73 -0.73
C LEU A 79 19.47 -25.88 -1.54
N PRO A 80 18.38 -26.49 -1.08
CA PRO A 80 17.61 -27.43 -1.89
C PRO A 80 16.90 -26.72 -3.04
N GLN A 81 16.27 -27.48 -3.93
CA GLN A 81 15.45 -26.88 -4.99
C GLN A 81 14.37 -25.95 -4.39
N LEU A 82 14.22 -24.76 -4.95
CA LEU A 82 13.24 -23.78 -4.47
C LEU A 82 11.82 -24.35 -4.39
N GLY A 83 11.39 -25.10 -5.41
CA GLY A 83 10.09 -25.75 -5.40
C GLY A 83 9.84 -26.63 -4.19
N TYR A 84 10.85 -27.35 -3.72
CA TYR A 84 10.75 -28.15 -2.50
C TYR A 84 10.55 -27.27 -1.24
N LEU A 85 11.31 -26.18 -1.10
CA LEU A 85 11.14 -25.25 0.02
C LEU A 85 9.78 -24.56 0.00
N ILE A 86 9.33 -24.13 -1.18
CA ILE A 86 8.02 -23.50 -1.36
C ILE A 86 6.92 -24.48 -0.95
N ASN A 87 7.02 -25.76 -1.35
CA ASN A 87 6.05 -26.77 -0.98
C ASN A 87 5.98 -27.00 0.55
N LEU A 88 7.13 -27.01 1.22
CA LEU A 88 7.19 -27.09 2.69
C LEU A 88 6.59 -25.84 3.33
N TYR A 89 6.90 -24.66 2.80
CA TYR A 89 6.34 -23.39 3.29
C TYR A 89 4.81 -23.37 3.16
N ARG A 90 4.25 -23.82 2.03
CA ARG A 90 2.81 -23.92 1.85
C ARG A 90 2.15 -24.80 2.91
N GLY A 91 2.75 -25.94 3.23
CA GLY A 91 2.30 -26.81 4.33
C GLY A 91 2.33 -26.09 5.68
N TYR A 92 3.40 -25.33 5.95
CA TYR A 92 3.54 -24.53 7.16
C TYR A 92 2.50 -23.41 7.22
N ALA A 93 2.34 -22.61 6.16
CA ALA A 93 1.39 -21.51 6.09
C ALA A 93 -0.05 -21.97 6.26
N ASN A 94 -0.45 -23.09 5.64
CA ASN A 94 -1.77 -23.67 5.80
C ASN A 94 -2.04 -24.12 7.24
N ALA A 95 -1.05 -24.71 7.91
CA ALA A 95 -1.19 -25.16 9.30
C ALA A 95 -1.27 -23.99 10.29
N ASN A 96 -0.75 -22.84 9.95
CA ASN A 96 -0.73 -21.61 10.78
C ASN A 96 -1.74 -20.56 10.28
N SER A 97 -2.71 -20.95 9.45
CA SER A 97 -3.74 -20.05 8.94
C SER A 97 -4.79 -19.72 10.02
N ILE A 98 -5.49 -18.60 9.83
CA ILE A 98 -6.61 -18.18 10.70
C ILE A 98 -7.90 -18.97 10.45
N ALA A 99 -7.87 -20.02 9.63
CA ALA A 99 -9.08 -20.76 9.20
C ALA A 99 -9.93 -21.27 10.37
N GLU A 100 -9.30 -21.73 11.45
CA GLU A 100 -10.01 -22.20 12.66
C GLU A 100 -10.71 -21.07 13.43
N GLU A 101 -10.06 -19.89 13.50
CA GLU A 101 -10.64 -18.70 14.14
C GLU A 101 -11.81 -18.17 13.31
N LEU A 102 -11.67 -18.14 11.99
CA LEU A 102 -12.73 -17.71 11.09
C LEU A 102 -13.97 -18.63 11.15
N ARG A 103 -13.78 -19.93 11.33
CA ARG A 103 -14.92 -20.87 11.49
C ARG A 103 -15.80 -20.56 12.70
N LYS A 104 -15.26 -19.87 13.71
CA LYS A 104 -15.98 -19.48 14.93
C LYS A 104 -16.50 -18.03 14.86
N SER A 105 -16.20 -17.32 13.80
CA SER A 105 -16.55 -15.92 13.61
C SER A 105 -17.89 -15.78 12.88
N ASN A 106 -18.57 -14.63 13.06
CA ASN A 106 -19.70 -14.26 12.23
C ASN A 106 -19.27 -13.91 10.81
N ILE A 107 -20.21 -13.86 9.89
CA ILE A 107 -19.94 -13.64 8.46
C ILE A 107 -19.22 -12.30 8.19
N ASP A 108 -19.60 -11.23 8.89
CA ASP A 108 -19.04 -9.90 8.69
C ASP A 108 -17.55 -9.87 9.11
N ARG A 109 -17.21 -10.52 10.22
CA ARG A 109 -15.82 -10.66 10.68
C ARG A 109 -14.99 -11.49 9.71
N ILE A 110 -15.58 -12.48 9.07
CA ILE A 110 -14.94 -13.26 8.01
C ILE A 110 -14.59 -12.35 6.82
N PHE A 111 -15.53 -11.53 6.34
CA PHE A 111 -15.28 -10.60 5.25
C PHE A 111 -14.23 -9.54 5.62
N ARG A 112 -14.24 -9.00 6.84
CA ARG A 112 -13.21 -8.07 7.33
C ARG A 112 -11.83 -8.72 7.36
N ALA A 113 -11.73 -9.98 7.78
CA ALA A 113 -10.47 -10.72 7.75
C ALA A 113 -9.98 -10.93 6.31
N ILE A 114 -10.87 -11.33 5.40
CA ILE A 114 -10.55 -11.46 3.98
C ILE A 114 -10.09 -10.13 3.38
N LEU A 115 -10.71 -9.01 3.79
CA LEU A 115 -10.28 -7.69 3.36
C LEU A 115 -8.85 -7.38 3.82
N GLY A 116 -8.49 -7.67 5.08
CA GLY A 116 -7.15 -7.50 5.60
C GLY A 116 -6.11 -8.32 4.81
N MET A 117 -6.44 -9.57 4.50
CA MET A 117 -5.61 -10.44 3.65
C MET A 117 -5.48 -9.88 2.23
N SER A 118 -6.59 -9.44 1.64
CA SER A 118 -6.62 -8.86 0.30
C SER A 118 -5.84 -7.56 0.22
N ALA A 119 -5.87 -6.72 1.26
CA ALA A 119 -5.12 -5.48 1.32
C ALA A 119 -3.59 -5.70 1.34
N GLU A 120 -3.11 -6.84 1.88
CA GLU A 120 -1.72 -7.24 1.71
C GLU A 120 -1.43 -7.59 0.24
N GLN A 121 -2.22 -8.48 -0.34
CA GLN A 121 -2.01 -9.03 -1.69
C GLN A 121 -2.09 -7.97 -2.78
N PHE A 122 -3.02 -7.06 -2.64
CA PHE A 122 -3.32 -6.01 -3.61
C PHE A 122 -2.11 -5.16 -4.00
N GLN A 123 -1.27 -4.79 -3.04
CA GLN A 123 -0.08 -4.01 -3.30
C GLN A 123 0.93 -4.72 -4.20
N TYR A 124 0.90 -6.06 -4.25
CA TYR A 124 1.73 -6.87 -5.14
C TYR A 124 1.13 -7.04 -6.54
N GLU A 125 -0.20 -6.98 -6.64
CA GLU A 125 -0.91 -7.15 -7.92
C GLU A 125 -0.94 -5.87 -8.76
N ASN A 126 -0.87 -4.70 -8.10
CA ASN A 126 -1.08 -3.39 -8.74
C ASN A 126 0.10 -2.44 -8.53
N ILE A 127 1.24 -2.75 -9.14
CA ILE A 127 2.49 -1.99 -8.99
C ILE A 127 2.33 -0.52 -9.42
N SER A 128 1.52 -0.23 -10.44
CA SER A 128 1.29 1.14 -10.92
C SER A 128 0.72 2.05 -9.82
N TRP A 129 -0.07 1.51 -8.90
CA TRP A 129 -0.63 2.29 -7.81
C TRP A 129 0.39 2.75 -6.78
N ILE A 130 1.54 2.07 -6.70
CA ILE A 130 2.67 2.49 -5.88
C ILE A 130 3.19 3.84 -6.38
N PHE A 131 3.28 4.03 -7.69
CA PHE A 131 3.73 5.28 -8.30
C PHE A 131 2.66 6.37 -8.21
N GLU A 132 1.39 6.03 -8.39
CA GLU A 132 0.28 6.95 -8.13
C GLU A 132 0.32 7.46 -6.67
N LYS A 133 0.56 6.56 -5.71
CA LYS A 133 0.70 6.93 -4.30
C LYS A 133 1.94 7.80 -4.06
N PHE A 134 3.07 7.50 -4.69
CA PHE A 134 4.25 8.36 -4.63
C PHE A 134 3.93 9.78 -5.08
N ASN A 135 3.28 9.93 -6.22
CA ASN A 135 2.92 11.23 -6.78
C ASN A 135 1.99 12.01 -5.84
N ARG A 136 0.99 11.35 -5.28
CA ARG A 136 0.06 11.96 -4.33
C ARG A 136 0.73 12.37 -3.02
N ASP A 137 1.54 11.48 -2.42
CA ASP A 137 2.26 11.78 -1.19
C ASP A 137 3.27 12.91 -1.39
N TYR A 138 3.96 12.94 -2.53
CA TYR A 138 4.87 14.02 -2.90
C TYR A 138 4.11 15.35 -3.00
N TYR A 139 2.98 15.37 -3.71
CA TYR A 139 2.17 16.57 -3.86
C TYR A 139 1.70 17.09 -2.50
N ILE A 140 1.03 16.26 -1.71
CA ILE A 140 0.46 16.67 -0.42
C ILE A 140 1.55 17.11 0.57
N LEU A 141 2.69 16.43 0.62
CA LEU A 141 3.71 16.64 1.65
C LEU A 141 4.82 17.62 1.24
N LEU A 142 5.02 17.89 -0.04
CA LEU A 142 6.14 18.70 -0.51
C LEU A 142 5.76 19.80 -1.53
N ALA A 143 4.86 19.52 -2.47
CA ALA A 143 4.66 20.41 -3.62
C ALA A 143 3.49 21.40 -3.48
N ALA A 144 2.49 21.09 -2.65
CA ALA A 144 1.31 21.93 -2.46
C ALA A 144 1.59 23.04 -1.43
N ASP A 145 2.25 24.10 -1.85
CA ASP A 145 2.63 25.22 -1.00
C ASP A 145 1.44 26.09 -0.57
N ASP A 146 0.35 26.08 -1.32
CA ASP A 146 -0.86 26.86 -1.11
C ASP A 146 -1.90 26.19 -0.19
N PHE A 147 -1.64 24.99 0.32
CA PHE A 147 -2.53 24.33 1.25
C PHE A 147 -2.64 25.12 2.57
N GLU A 148 -3.88 25.33 3.02
CA GLU A 148 -4.21 26.08 4.24
C GLU A 148 -3.44 25.52 5.47
N HIS A 149 -3.31 24.21 5.56
CA HIS A 149 -2.72 23.54 6.69
C HIS A 149 -1.26 23.07 6.45
N ARG A 150 -0.62 23.54 5.38
CA ARG A 150 0.73 23.15 4.98
C ARG A 150 1.76 23.26 6.11
N SER A 151 1.63 24.27 6.97
CA SER A 151 2.55 24.52 8.09
C SER A 151 2.46 23.51 9.23
N LEU A 152 1.45 22.63 9.26
CA LEU A 152 1.27 21.65 10.34
C LEU A 152 2.23 20.45 10.22
N LEU A 153 2.67 20.10 9.00
CA LEU A 153 3.64 19.04 8.73
C LEU A 153 4.72 19.55 7.79
N ASP A 154 5.94 19.57 8.28
CA ASP A 154 7.12 19.90 7.52
C ASP A 154 7.91 18.61 7.19
N ALA A 155 7.62 18.04 6.02
CA ALA A 155 8.29 16.84 5.55
C ALA A 155 9.76 17.10 5.19
N GLU A 156 10.10 18.31 4.75
CA GLU A 156 11.49 18.72 4.48
C GLU A 156 12.32 18.65 5.79
N SER A 157 11.82 19.26 6.87
CA SER A 157 12.47 19.18 8.18
C SER A 157 12.50 17.75 8.72
N ALA A 158 11.46 16.95 8.52
CA ALA A 158 11.43 15.55 8.95
C ALA A 158 12.55 14.73 8.27
N VAL A 159 12.74 14.88 6.97
CA VAL A 159 13.82 14.24 6.22
C VAL A 159 15.17 14.74 6.68
N LYS A 160 15.33 16.07 6.82
CA LYS A 160 16.59 16.71 7.21
C LYS A 160 17.03 16.29 8.61
N GLU A 161 16.14 16.29 9.59
CA GLU A 161 16.47 15.91 10.96
C GLU A 161 16.70 14.41 11.13
N THR A 162 15.97 13.58 10.37
CA THR A 162 16.11 12.11 10.43
C THR A 162 17.34 11.63 9.66
N LEU A 163 17.58 12.15 8.46
CA LEU A 163 18.57 11.63 7.53
C LEU A 163 19.68 12.64 7.20
N GLY A 164 19.55 13.90 7.58
CA GLY A 164 20.51 14.96 7.22
C GLY A 164 20.53 15.28 5.72
N LEU A 165 19.43 15.03 5.00
CA LEU A 165 19.24 15.24 3.58
C LEU A 165 18.12 16.26 3.35
N SER A 166 18.15 16.96 2.21
CA SER A 166 16.93 17.59 1.70
C SER A 166 15.93 16.52 1.22
N ALA A 167 14.65 16.86 1.14
CA ALA A 167 13.64 15.93 0.61
C ALA A 167 13.93 15.56 -0.86
N ASP A 168 14.41 16.50 -1.66
CA ASP A 168 14.82 16.25 -3.05
C ASP A 168 15.98 15.24 -3.15
N GLU A 169 17.03 15.42 -2.34
CA GLU A 169 18.13 14.45 -2.27
C GLU A 169 17.65 13.08 -1.79
N TYR A 170 16.81 13.05 -0.75
CA TYR A 170 16.22 11.81 -0.25
C TYR A 170 15.50 11.03 -1.34
N ILE A 171 14.63 11.68 -2.10
CA ILE A 171 13.85 11.05 -3.16
C ILE A 171 14.76 10.54 -4.28
N ARG A 172 15.72 11.35 -4.73
CA ARG A 172 16.68 10.94 -5.77
C ARG A 172 17.50 9.73 -5.35
N VAL A 173 18.00 9.73 -4.11
CA VAL A 173 18.77 8.59 -3.59
C VAL A 173 17.88 7.37 -3.46
N LEU A 174 16.63 7.51 -3.01
CA LEU A 174 15.69 6.40 -2.90
C LEU A 174 15.37 5.78 -4.27
N LEU A 175 15.19 6.60 -5.31
CA LEU A 175 15.02 6.14 -6.70
C LEU A 175 16.24 5.35 -7.20
N ILE A 176 17.44 5.83 -6.91
CA ILE A 176 18.68 5.13 -7.27
C ILE A 176 18.81 3.81 -6.52
N VAL A 177 18.52 3.78 -5.21
CA VAL A 177 18.52 2.56 -4.40
C VAL A 177 17.48 1.56 -4.93
N PHE A 178 16.30 2.02 -5.33
CA PHE A 178 15.32 1.19 -5.99
C PHE A 178 15.84 0.59 -7.30
N GLY A 179 16.50 1.40 -8.13
CA GLY A 179 17.16 0.93 -9.36
C GLY A 179 18.24 -0.12 -9.08
N LEU A 180 19.12 0.13 -8.11
CA LEU A 180 20.20 -0.78 -7.69
C LEU A 180 19.65 -2.10 -7.14
N SER A 181 18.51 -2.08 -6.47
CA SER A 181 17.89 -3.28 -5.90
C SER A 181 17.54 -4.33 -6.96
N LYS A 182 17.36 -3.92 -8.23
CA LYS A 182 17.16 -4.83 -9.36
C LYS A 182 18.42 -5.62 -9.73
N LEU A 183 19.61 -5.16 -9.30
CA LEU A 183 20.89 -5.82 -9.56
C LEU A 183 21.32 -6.79 -8.44
N ASN A 184 20.57 -6.89 -7.40
CA ASN A 184 20.74 -7.65 -6.16
C ASN A 184 21.80 -8.77 -6.15
N PRO A 185 22.60 -8.92 -5.08
CA PRO A 185 22.62 -8.06 -3.88
C PRO A 185 23.37 -6.75 -4.10
N ILE A 186 23.05 -5.74 -3.28
CA ILE A 186 23.82 -4.52 -3.23
C ILE A 186 25.00 -4.76 -2.29
N PRO A 187 26.24 -4.81 -2.77
CA PRO A 187 27.38 -5.00 -1.88
C PRO A 187 27.63 -3.74 -1.04
N LEU A 188 28.11 -3.94 0.17
CA LEU A 188 28.68 -2.84 0.95
C LEU A 188 29.86 -2.27 0.15
N GLY A 189 29.93 -0.94 0.02
CA GLY A 189 30.94 -0.34 -0.84
C GLY A 189 30.64 -0.45 -2.35
N TRP A 190 29.37 -0.67 -2.76
CA TRP A 190 28.95 -0.69 -4.16
C TRP A 190 29.40 0.55 -4.95
N TYR A 191 29.52 1.67 -4.26
CA TYR A 191 29.94 2.95 -4.79
C TYR A 191 31.44 3.01 -5.15
N GLU A 192 32.25 2.05 -4.69
CA GLU A 192 33.67 1.93 -5.05
C GLU A 192 33.86 1.24 -6.41
N ARG A 193 32.81 0.72 -6.99
CA ARG A 193 32.82 0.06 -8.28
C ARG A 193 32.84 1.06 -9.43
N PRO A 194 33.60 0.78 -10.53
CA PRO A 194 33.65 1.67 -11.68
C PRO A 194 32.26 2.02 -12.26
N GLU A 195 31.32 1.07 -12.21
CA GLU A 195 29.97 1.22 -12.72
C GLU A 195 29.13 2.25 -11.93
N ALA A 196 29.54 2.53 -10.69
CA ALA A 196 28.89 3.52 -9.85
C ALA A 196 29.37 4.96 -10.11
N ALA A 197 30.46 5.15 -10.87
CA ALA A 197 31.08 6.46 -11.05
C ALA A 197 30.12 7.55 -11.54
N ASN A 198 29.23 7.21 -12.48
CA ASN A 198 28.22 8.15 -12.99
C ASN A 198 27.16 8.48 -11.95
N LEU A 199 26.75 7.49 -11.13
CA LEU A 199 25.78 7.72 -10.06
C LEU A 199 26.33 8.65 -8.97
N LEU A 200 27.64 8.55 -8.68
CA LEU A 200 28.31 9.39 -7.68
C LEU A 200 28.48 10.87 -8.12
N GLN A 201 28.19 11.18 -9.38
CA GLN A 201 28.07 12.58 -9.84
C GLN A 201 26.74 13.21 -9.41
N ILE A 202 25.73 12.39 -9.11
CA ILE A 202 24.37 12.84 -8.78
C ILE A 202 24.11 12.77 -7.29
N ILE A 203 24.60 11.71 -6.62
CA ILE A 203 24.42 11.48 -5.19
C ILE A 203 25.75 11.27 -4.50
N SER A 204 25.89 11.76 -3.27
CA SER A 204 27.07 11.43 -2.49
C SER A 204 27.00 9.98 -1.97
N LYS A 205 28.18 9.39 -1.82
CA LYS A 205 28.36 8.09 -1.20
C LYS A 205 27.71 8.02 0.18
N GLU A 206 27.95 9.04 0.99
CA GLU A 206 27.45 9.16 2.35
C GLU A 206 25.92 9.14 2.38
N ASN A 207 25.28 9.83 1.45
CA ASN A 207 23.82 9.89 1.35
C ASN A 207 23.22 8.53 0.95
N ALA A 208 23.84 7.85 -0.03
CA ALA A 208 23.42 6.52 -0.45
C ALA A 208 23.52 5.49 0.70
N GLU A 209 24.66 5.45 1.39
CA GLU A 209 24.87 4.56 2.54
C GLU A 209 23.91 4.89 3.68
N ARG A 210 23.62 6.14 3.93
CA ARG A 210 22.69 6.58 4.97
C ARG A 210 21.28 6.06 4.71
N ILE A 211 20.79 6.18 3.48
CA ILE A 211 19.45 5.69 3.11
C ILE A 211 19.39 4.16 3.16
N ILE A 212 20.34 3.45 2.56
CA ILE A 212 20.35 1.98 2.61
C ILE A 212 20.43 1.49 4.05
N SER A 213 21.26 2.13 4.87
CA SER A 213 21.40 1.78 6.29
C SER A 213 20.11 2.02 7.07
N TYR A 214 19.44 3.15 6.84
CA TYR A 214 18.17 3.50 7.50
C TYR A 214 17.07 2.47 7.19
N TYR A 215 16.98 2.03 5.95
CA TYR A 215 16.00 1.05 5.50
C TYR A 215 16.49 -0.41 5.58
N SER A 216 17.57 -0.64 6.31
CA SER A 216 18.10 -1.97 6.56
C SER A 216 17.81 -2.45 7.97
N CYS A 217 17.77 -3.78 8.11
CA CYS A 217 17.78 -4.45 9.41
C CYS A 217 18.81 -5.57 9.46
N THR A 218 19.32 -5.82 10.64
CA THR A 218 20.19 -6.95 10.94
C THR A 218 19.36 -8.19 11.31
N TYR A 219 19.95 -9.35 11.33
CA TYR A 219 19.31 -10.58 11.82
C TYR A 219 18.85 -10.44 13.27
N GLU A 220 19.61 -9.75 14.11
CA GLU A 220 19.26 -9.55 15.51
C GLU A 220 18.04 -8.63 15.65
N GLU A 221 17.99 -7.53 14.88
CA GLU A 221 16.82 -6.64 14.87
C GLU A 221 15.56 -7.38 14.40
N VAL A 222 15.64 -8.24 13.38
CA VAL A 222 14.49 -9.06 12.92
C VAL A 222 14.00 -10.00 14.03
N ARG A 223 14.92 -10.59 14.80
CA ARG A 223 14.60 -11.55 15.87
C ARG A 223 14.03 -10.90 17.12
N THR A 224 14.49 -9.69 17.44
CA THR A 224 14.14 -9.01 18.69
C THR A 224 13.03 -7.97 18.54
N SER A 225 12.71 -7.60 17.32
CA SER A 225 11.67 -6.59 17.03
C SER A 225 10.29 -7.07 17.48
N SER A 226 9.60 -6.22 18.24
CA SER A 226 8.18 -6.40 18.56
C SER A 226 7.25 -6.32 17.35
N LEU A 227 7.73 -5.77 16.23
CA LEU A 227 7.00 -5.68 14.98
C LEU A 227 6.96 -7.03 14.21
N GLY A 228 7.79 -8.01 14.58
CA GLY A 228 7.88 -9.27 13.86
C GLY A 228 8.18 -9.05 12.37
N LYS A 229 7.45 -9.75 11.49
CA LYS A 229 7.63 -9.61 10.03
C LYS A 229 7.30 -8.21 9.49
N GLN A 230 6.53 -7.41 10.23
CA GLN A 230 6.18 -6.04 9.82
C GLN A 230 7.41 -5.15 9.71
N LEU A 231 8.50 -5.46 10.41
CA LEU A 231 9.77 -4.76 10.27
C LEU A 231 10.25 -4.73 8.81
N LEU A 232 10.07 -5.82 8.06
CA LEU A 232 10.51 -5.91 6.67
C LEU A 232 9.72 -5.02 5.70
N TYR A 233 8.51 -4.60 6.06
CA TYR A 233 7.76 -3.62 5.25
C TYR A 233 8.38 -2.23 5.31
N THR A 234 8.93 -1.84 6.46
CA THR A 234 9.56 -0.53 6.64
C THR A 234 11.07 -0.57 6.43
N LYS A 235 11.70 -1.76 6.58
CA LYS A 235 13.13 -1.99 6.38
C LYS A 235 13.36 -3.21 5.48
N PRO A 236 13.12 -3.08 4.16
CA PRO A 236 13.15 -4.21 3.23
C PRO A 236 14.54 -4.76 2.93
N PHE A 237 15.62 -4.10 3.38
CA PHE A 237 16.97 -4.58 3.17
C PHE A 237 17.46 -5.34 4.41
N ILE A 238 17.92 -6.57 4.20
CA ILE A 238 18.53 -7.38 5.25
C ILE A 238 20.05 -7.33 5.07
N LYS A 239 20.76 -6.87 6.10
CA LYS A 239 22.22 -6.87 6.12
C LYS A 239 22.72 -8.26 6.49
N THR A 240 23.42 -8.91 5.57
CA THR A 240 24.00 -10.23 5.80
C THR A 240 25.17 -10.16 6.79
N GLN A 241 25.39 -11.23 7.56
CA GLN A 241 26.41 -11.21 8.60
C GLN A 241 27.84 -11.41 8.06
N LYS A 242 28.01 -12.27 7.04
CA LYS A 242 29.34 -12.69 6.58
C LYS A 242 29.88 -11.84 5.45
N GLU A 243 29.04 -11.52 4.48
CA GLU A 243 29.49 -10.90 3.23
C GLU A 243 29.25 -9.39 3.23
N GLN A 244 28.68 -8.85 4.31
CA GLN A 244 28.34 -7.43 4.42
C GLN A 244 27.56 -6.91 3.20
N LEU A 245 26.60 -7.71 2.74
CA LEU A 245 25.71 -7.38 1.64
C LEU A 245 24.39 -6.87 2.19
N TYR A 246 23.77 -5.95 1.45
CA TYR A 246 22.38 -5.62 1.63
C TYR A 246 21.55 -6.41 0.61
N ILE A 247 20.70 -7.29 1.08
CA ILE A 247 19.80 -8.07 0.22
C ILE A 247 18.39 -7.52 0.42
N SER A 248 17.75 -7.06 -0.65
CA SER A 248 16.31 -6.76 -0.59
C SER A 248 15.56 -8.06 -0.31
N CYS A 249 14.83 -8.14 0.79
CA CYS A 249 14.10 -9.38 1.10
C CYS A 249 12.99 -9.65 0.08
N ASN A 250 12.44 -8.60 -0.52
CA ASN A 250 11.44 -8.68 -1.57
C ASN A 250 11.42 -7.37 -2.38
N MET A 251 11.55 -7.45 -3.71
CA MET A 251 11.57 -6.27 -4.59
C MET A 251 10.28 -5.44 -4.53
N TYR A 252 9.15 -6.08 -4.28
CA TYR A 252 7.88 -5.37 -4.10
C TYR A 252 7.89 -4.49 -2.85
N LEU A 253 8.51 -4.93 -1.75
CA LEU A 253 8.64 -4.10 -0.55
C LEU A 253 9.54 -2.89 -0.79
N VAL A 254 10.57 -3.03 -1.63
CA VAL A 254 11.40 -1.87 -2.04
C VAL A 254 10.59 -0.89 -2.90
N ALA A 255 9.73 -1.39 -3.78
CA ALA A 255 8.82 -0.53 -4.54
C ALA A 255 7.79 0.16 -3.63
N MET A 256 7.21 -0.57 -2.67
CA MET A 256 6.30 0.00 -1.68
C MET A 256 6.98 1.05 -0.80
N LEU A 257 8.27 0.86 -0.48
CA LEU A 257 9.06 1.87 0.21
C LEU A 257 9.17 3.14 -0.63
N LEU A 258 9.36 3.04 -1.94
CA LEU A 258 9.37 4.21 -2.82
C LEU A 258 8.03 4.96 -2.73
N GLY A 259 6.90 4.25 -2.82
CA GLY A 259 5.57 4.84 -2.77
C GLY A 259 5.18 5.43 -1.41
N ASN A 260 5.63 4.83 -0.31
CA ASN A 260 5.19 5.20 1.05
C ASN A 260 6.30 5.83 1.92
N GLY A 261 7.54 5.83 1.46
CA GLY A 261 8.70 6.16 2.30
C GLY A 261 8.64 7.57 2.88
N LEU A 262 8.24 8.55 2.08
CA LEU A 262 8.09 9.94 2.51
C LEU A 262 7.01 10.06 3.60
N TYR A 263 5.84 9.46 3.38
CA TYR A 263 4.74 9.42 4.34
C TYR A 263 5.19 8.76 5.66
N TRP A 264 5.81 7.57 5.59
CA TRP A 264 6.23 6.86 6.81
C TRP A 264 7.32 7.59 7.58
N LEU A 265 8.32 8.14 6.88
CA LEU A 265 9.38 8.92 7.51
C LEU A 265 8.82 10.15 8.24
N THR A 266 7.94 10.91 7.58
CA THR A 266 7.28 12.08 8.16
C THR A 266 6.42 11.68 9.35
N ARG A 267 5.62 10.60 9.22
CA ARG A 267 4.82 10.07 10.33
C ARG A 267 5.68 9.68 11.53
N ASP A 268 6.77 8.94 11.29
CA ASP A 268 7.62 8.42 12.37
C ASP A 268 8.38 9.56 13.07
N TYR A 269 8.79 10.59 12.34
CA TYR A 269 9.36 11.81 12.91
C TYR A 269 8.39 12.50 13.89
N TYR A 270 7.12 12.64 13.51
CA TYR A 270 6.10 13.26 14.37
C TYR A 270 5.48 12.31 15.40
N SER A 271 5.73 11.01 15.37
CA SER A 271 5.11 10.01 16.26
C SER A 271 5.41 10.22 17.73
N SER A 272 6.59 10.76 18.05
CA SER A 272 6.98 11.11 19.42
C SER A 272 6.15 12.26 20.02
N GLN A 273 5.45 13.02 19.19
CA GLN A 273 4.67 14.21 19.55
C GLN A 273 3.18 13.92 19.76
N LYS A 274 2.81 12.72 20.20
CA LYS A 274 1.43 12.27 20.55
C LYS A 274 0.33 12.87 19.67
N GLN A 275 -0.11 12.13 18.65
CA GLN A 275 -1.27 12.44 17.78
C GLN A 275 -1.11 13.66 16.83
N VAL A 276 0.05 14.30 16.73
CA VAL A 276 0.20 15.44 15.81
C VAL A 276 0.02 14.97 14.36
N PHE A 277 0.75 13.94 13.93
CA PHE A 277 0.73 13.51 12.54
C PHE A 277 -0.67 13.10 12.03
N PRO A 278 -1.43 12.22 12.69
CA PRO A 278 -2.73 11.81 12.16
C PRO A 278 -3.73 12.96 12.00
N ASN A 279 -3.73 13.90 12.93
CA ASN A 279 -4.62 15.06 12.85
C ASN A 279 -4.16 16.06 11.80
N ALA A 280 -2.86 16.38 11.76
CA ALA A 280 -2.29 17.30 10.79
C ALA A 280 -2.40 16.75 9.36
N PHE A 281 -2.11 15.47 9.15
CA PHE A 281 -2.29 14.83 7.85
C PHE A 281 -3.77 14.74 7.45
N GLY A 282 -4.69 14.60 8.42
CA GLY A 282 -6.12 14.67 8.16
C GLY A 282 -6.53 16.00 7.53
N LEU A 283 -6.03 17.12 8.08
CA LEU A 283 -6.30 18.47 7.54
C LEU A 283 -5.65 18.68 6.17
N LEU A 284 -4.43 18.22 5.95
CA LEU A 284 -3.80 18.25 4.61
C LEU A 284 -4.58 17.42 3.59
N PHE A 285 -5.15 16.29 4.01
CA PHE A 285 -5.99 15.49 3.16
C PHE A 285 -7.30 16.20 2.81
N GLU A 286 -7.89 16.95 3.75
CA GLU A 286 -9.03 17.82 3.47
C GLU A 286 -8.67 18.94 2.50
N ASP A 287 -7.47 19.56 2.64
CA ASP A 287 -7.00 20.58 1.69
C ASP A 287 -6.80 19.98 0.29
N TYR A 288 -6.29 18.76 0.19
CA TYR A 288 -6.19 18.06 -1.08
C TYR A 288 -7.56 17.79 -1.73
N ILE A 289 -8.58 17.46 -0.95
CA ILE A 289 -9.95 17.29 -1.46
C ILE A 289 -10.54 18.64 -1.95
N LYS A 290 -10.24 19.74 -1.26
CA LYS A 290 -10.62 21.11 -1.70
C LYS A 290 -9.93 21.45 -3.03
N ASP A 291 -8.64 21.12 -3.17
CA ASP A 291 -7.90 21.33 -4.43
C ASP A 291 -8.52 20.55 -5.58
N LEU A 292 -8.85 19.27 -5.38
CA LEU A 292 -9.57 18.47 -6.37
C LEU A 292 -10.91 19.08 -6.76
N GLY A 293 -11.70 19.55 -5.77
CA GLY A 293 -12.96 20.24 -6.01
C GLY A 293 -12.78 21.48 -6.87
N SER A 294 -11.85 22.36 -6.49
CA SER A 294 -11.54 23.59 -7.22
C SER A 294 -11.02 23.33 -8.64
N LYS A 295 -10.27 22.25 -8.83
CA LYS A 295 -9.67 21.90 -10.11
C LYS A 295 -10.69 21.32 -11.10
N TYR A 296 -11.67 20.55 -10.62
CA TYR A 296 -12.53 19.72 -11.49
C TYR A 296 -14.01 20.08 -11.48
N CYS A 297 -14.48 20.91 -10.54
CA CYS A 297 -15.87 21.31 -10.43
C CYS A 297 -16.02 22.83 -10.52
N GLU A 298 -17.18 23.31 -10.95
CA GLU A 298 -17.55 24.71 -10.85
C GLU A 298 -17.86 25.08 -9.38
N GLU A 299 -17.80 26.38 -9.03
CA GLU A 299 -17.92 26.85 -7.65
C GLU A 299 -19.22 26.42 -6.93
N ASP A 300 -20.33 26.24 -7.67
CA ASP A 300 -21.62 25.83 -7.13
C ASP A 300 -21.79 24.28 -7.09
N GLN A 301 -20.87 23.52 -7.68
CA GLN A 301 -20.96 22.07 -7.79
C GLN A 301 -20.27 21.33 -6.64
N TRP A 302 -19.53 22.01 -5.80
CA TRP A 302 -18.86 21.40 -4.65
C TRP A 302 -18.76 22.38 -3.49
N GLY A 303 -18.51 21.87 -2.31
CA GLY A 303 -18.27 22.73 -1.15
C GLY A 303 -18.09 21.97 0.15
N ILE A 304 -17.74 22.73 1.17
CA ILE A 304 -17.64 22.25 2.55
C ILE A 304 -19.04 22.24 3.15
N ILE A 305 -19.42 21.17 3.81
CA ILE A 305 -20.69 21.07 4.51
C ILE A 305 -20.57 21.80 5.85
N PRO A 306 -21.41 22.83 6.11
CA PRO A 306 -21.40 23.51 7.39
C PRO A 306 -21.66 22.53 8.54
N GLN A 307 -20.85 22.59 9.59
CA GLN A 307 -21.04 21.74 10.76
C GLN A 307 -22.24 22.22 11.57
N GLY A 308 -23.18 21.32 11.81
CA GLY A 308 -24.37 21.57 12.60
C GLY A 308 -24.17 21.33 14.09
N LYS A 309 -25.27 21.05 14.82
CA LYS A 309 -25.23 20.73 16.26
C LYS A 309 -24.47 19.41 16.54
N LYS A 310 -24.49 18.48 15.59
CA LYS A 310 -23.73 17.23 15.60
C LYS A 310 -22.69 17.30 14.50
N LYS A 311 -21.55 16.62 14.73
CA LYS A 311 -20.54 16.50 13.68
C LYS A 311 -21.17 15.80 12.47
N GLY A 312 -21.15 16.49 11.31
CA GLY A 312 -21.61 16.00 10.01
C GLY A 312 -20.46 15.54 9.12
N ALA A 313 -20.77 15.31 7.86
CA ALA A 313 -19.81 15.05 6.79
C ALA A 313 -19.01 16.32 6.42
N ASP A 314 -17.92 16.14 5.69
CA ASP A 314 -16.96 17.21 5.41
C ASP A 314 -17.28 17.96 4.11
N PHE A 315 -17.63 17.24 3.01
CA PHE A 315 -17.79 17.83 1.68
C PHE A 315 -19.01 17.31 0.95
N PHE A 316 -19.44 18.08 -0.06
CA PHE A 316 -20.35 17.60 -1.09
C PHE A 316 -19.81 17.87 -2.50
N PHE A 317 -20.23 17.04 -3.46
CA PHE A 317 -19.97 17.19 -4.89
C PHE A 317 -21.23 16.89 -5.68
N ASP A 318 -21.63 17.82 -6.55
CA ASP A 318 -22.71 17.67 -7.50
C ASP A 318 -22.16 17.23 -8.85
N ILE A 319 -22.32 15.95 -9.13
CA ILE A 319 -21.75 15.31 -10.32
C ILE A 319 -22.90 14.68 -11.11
N SER A 320 -23.19 15.20 -12.32
CA SER A 320 -24.26 14.70 -13.18
C SER A 320 -25.58 14.50 -12.41
N SER A 321 -26.10 13.29 -12.34
CA SER A 321 -27.38 12.91 -11.72
C SER A 321 -27.30 12.68 -10.21
N ILE A 322 -26.12 12.74 -9.61
CA ILE A 322 -25.88 12.43 -8.20
C ILE A 322 -25.33 13.62 -7.41
N ARG A 323 -25.64 13.67 -6.11
CA ARG A 323 -24.94 14.48 -5.10
C ARG A 323 -24.20 13.54 -4.17
N ILE A 324 -22.88 13.62 -4.18
CA ILE A 324 -22.04 12.84 -3.29
C ILE A 324 -21.82 13.64 -2.01
N ILE A 325 -22.11 13.05 -0.85
CA ILE A 325 -21.79 13.61 0.47
C ILE A 325 -20.62 12.80 1.01
N VAL A 326 -19.54 13.47 1.35
CA VAL A 326 -18.25 12.85 1.68
C VAL A 326 -17.87 13.09 3.13
N GLU A 327 -17.56 12.02 3.85
CA GLU A 327 -16.81 12.04 5.10
C GLU A 327 -15.42 11.50 4.85
N ALA A 328 -14.40 12.34 4.99
CA ALA A 328 -13.01 11.99 4.70
C ALA A 328 -12.31 11.30 5.89
N LYS A 329 -11.55 10.27 5.60
CA LYS A 329 -10.76 9.51 6.58
C LYS A 329 -9.34 9.29 6.05
N SER A 330 -8.38 9.99 6.64
CA SER A 330 -6.96 9.86 6.31
C SER A 330 -6.27 8.66 6.98
N ALA A 331 -6.99 7.90 7.81
CA ALA A 331 -6.44 6.76 8.52
C ALA A 331 -6.09 5.61 7.59
N LEU A 332 -4.89 5.06 7.76
CA LEU A 332 -4.45 3.84 7.06
C LEU A 332 -4.82 2.60 7.88
N LEU A 333 -5.18 1.53 7.20
CA LEU A 333 -5.28 0.22 7.83
C LEU A 333 -3.88 -0.18 8.35
N GLN A 334 -3.78 -0.53 9.62
CA GLN A 334 -2.49 -0.86 10.26
C GLN A 334 -1.81 -2.06 9.58
N LEU A 335 -0.47 -2.07 9.55
CA LEU A 335 0.30 -3.17 8.94
C LEU A 335 -0.05 -4.54 9.53
N GLY A 336 -0.37 -4.63 10.82
CA GLY A 336 -0.84 -5.87 11.45
C GLY A 336 -2.17 -6.37 10.95
N ALA A 337 -3.04 -5.47 10.49
CA ALA A 337 -4.33 -5.80 9.90
C ALA A 337 -4.21 -6.19 8.41
N ARG A 338 -3.12 -5.82 7.73
CA ARG A 338 -2.83 -6.12 6.32
C ARG A 338 -1.83 -7.28 6.24
N GLN A 339 -2.25 -8.47 6.58
CA GLN A 339 -1.36 -9.64 6.55
C GLN A 339 -2.14 -10.91 6.18
N GLN A 340 -1.42 -11.91 5.68
CA GLN A 340 -2.00 -13.24 5.41
C GLN A 340 -2.69 -13.84 6.66
N VAL A 341 -2.19 -13.51 7.84
CA VAL A 341 -2.84 -13.77 9.13
C VAL A 341 -3.07 -12.42 9.80
N PRO A 342 -4.20 -11.72 9.48
CA PRO A 342 -4.45 -10.37 9.99
C PRO A 342 -4.74 -10.38 11.49
N ASP A 343 -4.33 -9.32 12.17
CA ASP A 343 -4.82 -9.01 13.52
C ASP A 343 -6.30 -8.58 13.42
N LEU A 344 -7.20 -9.50 13.73
CA LEU A 344 -8.65 -9.27 13.63
C LEU A 344 -9.14 -8.14 14.55
N ASN A 345 -8.48 -7.90 15.68
CA ASN A 345 -8.85 -6.80 16.56
C ASN A 345 -8.45 -5.45 15.96
N ALA A 346 -7.30 -5.38 15.29
CA ALA A 346 -6.88 -4.19 14.57
C ALA A 346 -7.81 -3.89 13.39
N VAL A 347 -8.25 -4.93 12.67
CA VAL A 347 -9.25 -4.82 11.59
C VAL A 347 -10.58 -4.30 12.15
N ASP A 348 -11.16 -4.95 13.16
CA ASP A 348 -12.43 -4.53 13.77
C ASP A 348 -12.34 -3.11 14.33
N THR A 349 -11.22 -2.75 14.96
CA THR A 349 -11.00 -1.38 15.49
C THR A 349 -11.02 -0.34 14.37
N PHE A 350 -10.39 -0.62 13.23
CA PHE A 350 -10.43 0.27 12.06
C PHE A 350 -11.85 0.50 11.59
N PHE A 351 -12.63 -0.56 11.40
CA PHE A 351 -14.01 -0.46 10.94
C PHE A 351 -14.91 0.30 11.91
N LEU A 352 -14.86 -0.02 13.19
CA LEU A 352 -15.67 0.66 14.21
C LEU A 352 -15.30 2.13 14.37
N ARG A 353 -14.00 2.45 14.37
CA ARG A 353 -13.53 3.80 14.62
C ARG A 353 -13.68 4.72 13.42
N HIS A 354 -13.50 4.21 12.20
CA HIS A 354 -13.51 5.04 11.00
C HIS A 354 -14.78 4.88 10.18
N ILE A 355 -15.20 3.66 9.86
CA ILE A 355 -16.33 3.43 8.97
C ILE A 355 -17.67 3.67 9.68
N LYS A 356 -17.87 3.10 10.87
CA LYS A 356 -19.11 3.31 11.64
C LYS A 356 -19.30 4.78 12.01
N LYS A 357 -18.25 5.44 12.46
CA LYS A 357 -18.31 6.87 12.81
C LYS A 357 -18.60 7.73 11.59
N SER A 358 -18.02 7.40 10.43
CA SER A 358 -18.33 8.06 9.17
C SER A 358 -19.81 7.93 8.80
N TYR A 359 -20.37 6.72 8.91
CA TYR A 359 -21.80 6.48 8.66
C TYR A 359 -22.72 7.36 9.54
N GLU A 360 -22.38 7.49 10.83
CA GLU A 360 -23.11 8.37 11.75
C GLU A 360 -23.04 9.85 11.32
N GLN A 361 -21.87 10.32 10.90
CA GLN A 361 -21.65 11.69 10.43
C GLN A 361 -22.38 11.98 9.12
N LEU A 362 -22.33 11.06 8.15
CA LEU A 362 -23.06 11.14 6.89
C LEU A 362 -24.58 11.26 7.11
N ASN A 363 -25.14 10.48 8.03
CA ASN A 363 -26.57 10.55 8.36
C ASN A 363 -26.94 11.83 9.12
N ASN A 364 -26.05 12.38 9.96
CA ASN A 364 -26.29 13.68 10.60
C ASN A 364 -26.42 14.80 9.58
N SER A 365 -25.54 14.83 8.56
CA SER A 365 -25.58 15.85 7.50
C SER A 365 -26.88 15.79 6.69
N LEU A 366 -27.36 14.58 6.38
CA LEU A 366 -28.63 14.44 5.66
C LEU A 366 -29.83 15.03 6.39
N ALA A 367 -29.85 14.90 7.71
CA ALA A 367 -30.94 15.43 8.54
C ALA A 367 -30.95 16.97 8.57
N GLU A 368 -29.84 17.62 8.24
CA GLU A 368 -29.67 19.07 8.31
C GLU A 368 -29.60 19.74 6.91
N MET A 369 -29.44 18.96 5.82
CA MET A 369 -29.36 19.46 4.45
C MET A 369 -30.74 19.66 3.85
N ASP A 370 -30.93 20.78 3.15
CA ASP A 370 -32.13 21.02 2.33
C ASP A 370 -32.13 20.01 1.16
N PRO A 371 -33.20 19.22 0.99
CA PRO A 371 -33.32 18.24 -0.10
C PRO A 371 -33.51 18.90 -1.49
N GLY A 372 -33.30 20.19 -1.64
CA GLY A 372 -33.63 21.03 -2.80
C GLY A 372 -32.99 20.65 -4.15
N SER A 373 -32.28 19.54 -4.29
CA SER A 373 -31.80 19.06 -5.58
C SER A 373 -32.53 17.79 -6.02
N ASN A 374 -32.92 17.72 -7.30
CA ASN A 374 -33.48 16.51 -7.93
C ASN A 374 -32.42 15.39 -8.11
N ARG A 375 -31.22 15.54 -7.52
CA ARG A 375 -30.12 14.56 -7.64
C ARG A 375 -30.27 13.42 -6.63
N THR A 376 -29.87 12.22 -7.03
CA THR A 376 -29.77 11.09 -6.12
C THR A 376 -28.62 11.31 -5.14
N ILE A 377 -28.89 11.28 -3.84
CA ILE A 377 -27.87 11.46 -2.81
C ILE A 377 -27.07 10.15 -2.67
N VAL A 378 -25.74 10.25 -2.65
CA VAL A 378 -24.80 9.15 -2.42
C VAL A 378 -23.93 9.50 -1.22
N LYS A 379 -23.97 8.67 -0.20
CA LYS A 379 -23.20 8.83 1.04
C LYS A 379 -21.87 8.10 0.92
N VAL A 380 -20.76 8.79 1.04
CA VAL A 380 -19.43 8.24 0.79
C VAL A 380 -18.53 8.40 2.00
N THR A 381 -18.04 7.28 2.51
CA THR A 381 -16.84 7.27 3.35
C THR A 381 -15.62 7.26 2.43
N LEU A 382 -14.91 8.40 2.35
CA LEU A 382 -13.73 8.54 1.52
C LEU A 382 -12.47 8.15 2.32
N LEU A 383 -11.73 7.18 1.82
CA LEU A 383 -10.50 6.69 2.44
C LEU A 383 -9.28 7.19 1.66
N TYR A 384 -8.28 7.70 2.39
CA TYR A 384 -6.96 7.97 1.82
C TYR A 384 -6.23 6.69 1.42
N ASP A 385 -6.54 5.60 2.11
CA ASP A 385 -5.93 4.29 1.89
C ASP A 385 -6.51 3.59 0.67
N ASP A 386 -5.66 2.91 -0.10
CA ASP A 386 -6.07 2.14 -1.26
C ASP A 386 -6.38 0.69 -0.86
N PHE A 387 -7.60 0.24 -1.16
CA PHE A 387 -8.05 -1.13 -0.99
C PHE A 387 -8.36 -1.77 -2.35
N SER A 388 -7.93 -3.01 -2.52
CA SER A 388 -8.00 -3.66 -3.83
C SER A 388 -9.36 -4.20 -4.22
N ASN A 389 -10.12 -4.66 -3.26
CA ASN A 389 -11.32 -5.43 -3.57
C ASN A 389 -12.55 -4.78 -2.97
N THR A 390 -13.10 -3.91 -3.74
CA THR A 390 -14.25 -3.09 -3.39
C THR A 390 -15.52 -3.92 -3.16
N THR A 391 -15.67 -5.10 -3.77
CA THR A 391 -16.81 -5.98 -3.49
C THR A 391 -16.71 -6.59 -2.09
N ILE A 392 -15.52 -6.99 -1.66
CA ILE A 392 -15.30 -7.50 -0.30
C ILE A 392 -15.50 -6.37 0.72
N ILE A 393 -15.11 -5.13 0.40
CA ILE A 393 -15.37 -3.97 1.25
C ILE A 393 -16.86 -3.80 1.47
N GLU A 394 -17.67 -3.77 0.42
CA GLU A 394 -19.12 -3.62 0.52
C GLU A 394 -19.76 -4.69 1.40
N GLN A 395 -19.30 -5.95 1.28
CA GLN A 395 -19.76 -7.06 2.12
C GLN A 395 -19.30 -6.94 3.58
N SER A 396 -18.07 -6.44 3.79
CA SER A 396 -17.48 -6.30 5.14
C SER A 396 -18.13 -5.22 6.00
N ILE A 397 -18.90 -4.32 5.38
CA ILE A 397 -19.56 -3.18 6.04
C ILE A 397 -21.07 -3.27 6.06
N SER A 398 -21.65 -4.35 5.54
CA SER A 398 -23.10 -4.51 5.43
C SER A 398 -23.81 -4.36 6.77
N ASP A 399 -23.22 -4.85 7.85
CA ASP A 399 -23.71 -4.70 9.22
C ASP A 399 -23.63 -3.27 9.72
N ILE A 400 -22.55 -2.54 9.39
CA ILE A 400 -22.31 -1.16 9.81
C ILE A 400 -23.28 -0.20 9.13
N TYR A 401 -23.48 -0.37 7.83
CA TYR A 401 -24.37 0.46 7.03
C TYR A 401 -25.82 -0.01 7.02
N ALA A 402 -26.16 -1.03 7.82
CA ALA A 402 -27.50 -1.59 7.92
C ALA A 402 -28.16 -1.85 6.55
N ASN A 403 -27.38 -2.30 5.56
CA ASN A 403 -27.76 -2.48 4.17
C ASN A 403 -28.30 -1.22 3.47
N ASP A 404 -27.90 -0.03 3.91
CA ASP A 404 -28.28 1.23 3.30
C ASP A 404 -27.73 1.31 1.86
N PRO A 405 -28.59 1.31 0.82
CA PRO A 405 -28.13 1.26 -0.57
C PRO A 405 -27.44 2.54 -1.02
N TYR A 406 -27.62 3.64 -0.29
CA TYR A 406 -27.04 4.95 -0.59
C TYR A 406 -25.60 5.10 -0.06
N CYS A 407 -25.12 4.17 0.78
CA CYS A 407 -23.79 4.24 1.39
C CYS A 407 -22.75 3.47 0.60
N TYR A 408 -21.61 4.11 0.36
CA TYR A 408 -20.44 3.52 -0.32
C TYR A 408 -19.16 3.82 0.43
N ILE A 409 -18.17 2.96 0.28
CA ILE A 409 -16.77 3.30 0.50
C ILE A 409 -16.15 3.66 -0.84
N MET A 410 -15.38 4.74 -0.83
CA MET A 410 -14.59 5.21 -1.97
C MET A 410 -13.16 5.47 -1.51
N THR A 411 -12.19 5.13 -2.32
CA THR A 411 -10.80 5.54 -2.10
C THR A 411 -10.55 6.91 -2.73
N ILE A 412 -9.51 7.60 -2.28
CA ILE A 412 -9.13 8.89 -2.88
C ILE A 412 -8.83 8.73 -4.38
N ARG A 413 -8.23 7.61 -4.79
CA ARG A 413 -7.99 7.29 -6.20
C ARG A 413 -9.28 7.26 -7.03
N GLU A 414 -10.32 6.65 -6.50
CA GLU A 414 -11.62 6.58 -7.18
C GLU A 414 -12.27 7.96 -7.30
N LEU A 415 -12.13 8.82 -6.28
CA LEU A 415 -12.60 10.20 -6.33
C LEU A 415 -11.84 11.01 -7.39
N GLU A 416 -10.52 10.90 -7.44
CA GLU A 416 -9.67 11.55 -8.44
C GLU A 416 -10.12 11.20 -9.87
N ILE A 417 -10.33 9.91 -10.16
CA ILE A 417 -10.80 9.44 -11.46
C ILE A 417 -12.19 9.96 -11.79
N LEU A 418 -13.11 9.96 -10.82
CA LEU A 418 -14.48 10.44 -11.01
C LEU A 418 -14.52 11.95 -11.31
N LEU A 419 -13.81 12.75 -10.50
CA LEU A 419 -13.76 14.21 -10.68
C LEU A 419 -13.03 14.59 -11.98
N TYR A 420 -11.94 13.92 -12.30
CA TYR A 420 -11.29 14.11 -13.60
C TYR A 420 -12.25 13.81 -14.77
N SER A 421 -13.00 12.71 -14.67
CA SER A 421 -14.00 12.35 -15.69
C SER A 421 -15.12 13.36 -15.78
N HIS A 422 -15.56 13.93 -14.65
CA HIS A 422 -16.59 14.97 -14.60
C HIS A 422 -16.22 16.17 -15.47
N LYS A 423 -14.99 16.64 -15.41
CA LYS A 423 -14.51 17.77 -16.18
C LYS A 423 -14.16 17.45 -17.61
N ASN A 424 -13.50 16.29 -17.85
CA ASN A 424 -12.82 16.02 -19.11
C ASN A 424 -13.52 14.97 -19.97
N ASN A 425 -14.47 14.19 -19.41
CA ASN A 425 -15.20 13.14 -20.14
C ASN A 425 -16.61 12.98 -19.57
N LYS A 426 -17.47 13.93 -19.94
CA LYS A 426 -18.84 14.01 -19.39
C LYS A 426 -19.65 12.73 -19.67
N GLU A 427 -19.54 12.16 -20.85
CA GLU A 427 -20.28 10.94 -21.25
C GLU A 427 -19.94 9.77 -20.31
N LYS A 428 -18.64 9.54 -20.06
CA LYS A 428 -18.21 8.49 -19.11
C LYS A 428 -18.65 8.80 -17.69
N CYS A 429 -18.57 10.06 -17.27
CA CYS A 429 -19.03 10.47 -15.96
C CYS A 429 -20.52 10.21 -15.76
N ASP A 430 -21.34 10.56 -16.77
CA ASP A 430 -22.79 10.31 -16.75
C ASP A 430 -23.07 8.80 -16.66
N GLU A 431 -22.37 7.97 -17.41
CA GLU A 431 -22.50 6.50 -17.35
C GLU A 431 -22.12 5.94 -15.94
N ILE A 432 -21.05 6.46 -15.31
CA ILE A 432 -20.67 6.06 -13.94
C ILE A 432 -21.82 6.40 -12.97
N CYS A 433 -22.33 7.63 -13.04
CA CYS A 433 -23.41 8.09 -12.17
C CYS A 433 -24.69 7.28 -12.36
N ASP A 434 -25.05 6.98 -13.61
CA ASP A 434 -26.24 6.16 -13.92
C ASP A 434 -26.11 4.74 -13.36
N ARG A 435 -24.93 4.10 -13.43
CA ARG A 435 -24.68 2.80 -12.81
C ARG A 435 -24.81 2.86 -11.30
N ILE A 436 -24.29 3.92 -10.64
CA ILE A 436 -24.46 4.11 -9.19
C ILE A 436 -25.96 4.24 -8.86
N VAL A 437 -26.71 5.02 -9.61
CA VAL A 437 -28.17 5.20 -9.42
C VAL A 437 -28.92 3.90 -9.64
N ASN A 438 -28.56 3.10 -10.66
CA ASN A 438 -29.16 1.80 -10.95
C ASN A 438 -28.87 0.79 -9.83
N ASN A 439 -27.65 0.79 -9.27
CA ASN A 439 -27.32 -0.01 -8.10
C ASN A 439 -28.19 0.34 -6.88
N ILE A 440 -28.35 1.66 -6.61
CA ILE A 440 -29.19 2.16 -5.51
C ILE A 440 -30.66 1.73 -5.69
N LYS A 441 -31.16 1.79 -6.91
CA LYS A 441 -32.54 1.40 -7.25
C LYS A 441 -32.75 -0.11 -7.34
N GLY A 442 -31.69 -0.92 -7.22
CA GLY A 442 -31.76 -2.36 -7.37
C GLY A 442 -32.05 -2.84 -8.79
N VAL A 443 -31.81 -2.01 -9.80
CA VAL A 443 -31.94 -2.34 -11.23
C VAL A 443 -30.74 -3.20 -11.69
N GLU A 444 -29.56 -2.91 -11.16
CA GLU A 444 -28.35 -3.68 -11.36
C GLU A 444 -27.89 -4.31 -10.03
N GLU A 445 -27.09 -5.39 -10.12
CA GLU A 445 -26.45 -5.96 -8.94
C GLU A 445 -25.53 -4.91 -8.29
N ARG A 446 -25.61 -4.80 -6.96
CA ARG A 446 -24.79 -3.85 -6.22
C ARG A 446 -23.30 -4.07 -6.49
N ALA A 447 -22.64 -3.03 -6.96
CA ALA A 447 -21.21 -2.97 -7.19
C ALA A 447 -20.64 -1.74 -6.47
N SER A 448 -19.42 -1.86 -5.97
CA SER A 448 -18.68 -0.71 -5.46
C SER A 448 -18.31 0.25 -6.59
N ILE A 449 -18.00 1.50 -6.23
CA ILE A 449 -17.58 2.52 -7.19
C ILE A 449 -16.32 2.05 -7.95
N GLY A 450 -15.32 1.50 -7.27
CA GLY A 450 -14.14 0.98 -7.92
C GLY A 450 -14.44 -0.16 -8.91
N SER A 451 -15.38 -1.05 -8.59
CA SER A 451 -15.81 -2.10 -9.54
C SER A 451 -16.49 -1.53 -10.77
N ILE A 452 -17.25 -0.45 -10.61
CA ILE A 452 -17.86 0.28 -11.74
C ILE A 452 -16.77 0.87 -12.62
N LEU A 453 -15.79 1.57 -12.03
CA LEU A 453 -14.66 2.18 -12.76
C LEU A 453 -13.87 1.13 -13.56
N ILE A 454 -13.53 0.00 -12.93
CA ILE A 454 -12.80 -1.10 -13.57
C ILE A 454 -13.60 -1.68 -14.75
N LYS A 455 -14.90 -1.93 -14.57
CA LYS A 455 -15.78 -2.44 -15.65
C LYS A 455 -15.88 -1.48 -16.84
N MET A 456 -15.69 -0.19 -16.61
CA MET A 456 -15.65 0.84 -17.64
C MET A 456 -14.25 1.09 -18.23
N GLY A 457 -13.26 0.29 -17.86
CA GLY A 457 -11.89 0.40 -18.35
C GLY A 457 -11.10 1.58 -17.75
N LEU A 458 -11.59 2.19 -16.66
CA LEU A 458 -10.91 3.27 -15.95
C LEU A 458 -9.96 2.69 -14.91
N THR A 459 -8.87 2.07 -15.38
CA THR A 459 -7.91 1.34 -14.55
C THR A 459 -6.66 2.13 -14.21
N TYR A 460 -6.48 3.31 -14.78
CA TYR A 460 -5.40 4.24 -14.46
C TYR A 460 -5.96 5.59 -13.97
N ASN A 461 -5.13 6.38 -13.34
CA ASN A 461 -5.52 7.65 -12.72
C ASN A 461 -4.95 8.85 -13.50
N PRO A 462 -5.75 9.46 -14.40
CA PRO A 462 -5.27 10.55 -15.24
C PRO A 462 -5.02 11.86 -14.46
N HIS A 463 -5.51 11.98 -13.22
CA HIS A 463 -5.23 13.15 -12.37
C HIS A 463 -3.74 13.22 -11.99
N LEU A 464 -3.09 12.07 -11.81
CA LEU A 464 -1.69 11.98 -11.40
C LEU A 464 -0.72 11.84 -12.59
N GLU A 465 -1.15 12.27 -13.79
CA GLU A 465 -0.33 12.37 -15.00
C GLU A 465 0.13 13.82 -15.26
N GLY A 466 1.00 13.98 -16.23
CA GLY A 466 1.52 15.30 -16.64
C GLY A 466 2.27 15.99 -15.50
N ASP A 467 1.86 17.19 -15.12
CA ASP A 467 2.53 18.00 -14.08
C ASP A 467 2.44 17.35 -12.69
N MET A 468 1.55 16.40 -12.48
CA MET A 468 1.40 15.63 -11.25
C MET A 468 2.19 14.32 -11.25
N ASP A 469 2.83 13.94 -12.36
CA ASP A 469 3.67 12.74 -12.44
C ASP A 469 5.10 13.02 -11.96
N PHE A 470 5.23 13.34 -10.69
CA PHE A 470 6.53 13.65 -10.06
C PHE A 470 7.51 12.48 -10.16
N PHE A 471 7.04 11.24 -10.16
CA PHE A 471 7.91 10.07 -10.34
C PHE A 471 8.61 10.11 -11.70
N THR A 472 7.88 10.32 -12.79
CA THR A 472 8.45 10.44 -14.14
C THR A 472 9.33 11.68 -14.26
N ILE A 473 8.86 12.84 -13.80
CA ILE A 473 9.60 14.11 -13.86
C ILE A 473 10.97 13.98 -13.17
N ILE A 474 11.02 13.47 -11.95
CA ILE A 474 12.27 13.33 -11.19
C ILE A 474 13.16 12.26 -11.82
N THR A 475 12.59 11.18 -12.33
CA THR A 475 13.35 10.12 -12.99
C THR A 475 14.00 10.62 -14.29
N GLU A 476 13.29 11.39 -15.11
CA GLU A 476 13.83 12.00 -16.32
C GLU A 476 14.97 12.99 -15.99
N GLN A 477 14.81 13.83 -14.97
CA GLN A 477 15.87 14.72 -14.50
C GLN A 477 17.13 13.96 -14.05
N LEU A 478 16.96 12.78 -13.42
CA LEU A 478 18.09 11.91 -13.07
C LEU A 478 18.76 11.35 -14.32
N TYR A 479 17.99 10.88 -15.31
CA TYR A 479 18.55 10.37 -16.57
C TYR A 479 19.33 11.44 -17.35
N GLU A 480 18.84 12.68 -17.41
CA GLU A 480 19.54 13.78 -18.06
C GLU A 480 20.90 14.07 -17.41
N LYS A 481 21.00 13.95 -16.08
CA LYS A 481 22.26 14.11 -15.36
C LYS A 481 23.24 12.94 -15.52
N LEU A 482 22.75 11.77 -15.96
CA LEU A 482 23.57 10.57 -16.18
C LEU A 482 24.11 10.47 -17.62
N LYS A 483 23.58 11.26 -18.56
CA LYS A 483 24.11 11.37 -19.94
C LYS A 483 25.35 12.21 -19.97
#